data_69549479efcf8a0c6312fe9ddb36f85b
#
_entry.id   69549479efcf8a0c6312fe9ddb36f85b
#
_cell.length_a   1.000
_cell.length_b   1.000
_cell.length_c   1.000
_cell.angle_alpha   90.00
_cell.angle_beta   90.00
_cell.angle_gamma   90.00
#
_symmetry.space_group_name_H-M   'P 1'
#
loop_
_entity.id
_entity.type
_entity.pdbx_description
1 polymer ?
#
loop_
_entity_poly.entity_id
_entity_poly.type
_entity_poly.pdbx_seq_one_letter_code
_entity_poly.pdbx_strand_id
1 'polypeptide(L)'
;QGRIIDDKELKDTYSNAKPYKAWIKSVRIKLNEIKLSESQLAQNRLKDTPAQGEKAAISLLDRQQAFGYTQEDLKFLMAPMAVLAEEATGSMGNDSPLAVMSNKLKPLYNYFKQLFAQVTNPPIDPIREAMVMSLVSFIGPKPNLLDTNNVNPPMRLEVSQPVLGFDDMARLRNISLHTGGKFKSY
;
A
#
# COMPACT_ATOMS: atom_id res chain seq x y z
N GLN A 1 -16.85 36.25 -21.82
CA GLN A 1 -17.55 36.27 -23.11
C GLN A 1 -18.94 35.62 -23.07
N GLY A 2 -19.44 35.14 -21.94
CA GLY A 2 -20.85 34.78 -21.73
C GLY A 2 -21.37 33.55 -22.48
N ARG A 3 -20.51 32.66 -23.00
CA ARG A 3 -20.97 31.40 -23.60
C ARG A 3 -20.83 30.24 -22.61
N ILE A 4 -21.71 29.28 -22.73
CA ILE A 4 -21.60 28.01 -22.02
C ILE A 4 -20.51 27.18 -22.72
N ILE A 5 -19.53 26.70 -21.95
CA ILE A 5 -18.46 25.83 -22.45
C ILE A 5 -18.89 24.38 -22.21
N ASP A 6 -18.82 23.56 -23.25
CA ASP A 6 -19.11 22.13 -23.14
C ASP A 6 -18.04 21.43 -22.31
N ASP A 7 -18.45 20.40 -21.55
CA ASP A 7 -17.54 19.61 -20.68
C ASP A 7 -16.38 18.98 -21.45
N LYS A 8 -16.66 18.49 -22.66
CA LYS A 8 -15.64 17.95 -23.54
C LYS A 8 -14.60 19.00 -23.96
N GLU A 9 -15.05 20.19 -24.37
CA GLU A 9 -14.18 21.30 -24.75
C GLU A 9 -13.29 21.71 -23.58
N LEU A 10 -13.85 21.78 -22.37
CA LEU A 10 -13.10 22.11 -21.16
C LEU A 10 -12.00 21.05 -20.87
N LYS A 11 -12.38 19.78 -20.89
CA LYS A 11 -11.46 18.67 -20.65
C LYS A 11 -10.36 18.61 -21.71
N ASP A 12 -10.69 18.76 -22.99
CA ASP A 12 -9.73 18.73 -24.09
C ASP A 12 -8.74 19.91 -23.99
N THR A 13 -9.23 21.09 -23.64
CA THR A 13 -8.39 22.28 -23.45
C THR A 13 -7.35 22.07 -22.36
N TYR A 14 -7.76 21.60 -21.19
CA TYR A 14 -6.83 21.40 -20.07
C TYR A 14 -5.93 20.16 -20.24
N SER A 15 -6.44 19.07 -20.77
CA SER A 15 -5.65 17.85 -20.96
C SER A 15 -4.55 18.00 -22.01
N ASN A 16 -4.76 18.86 -23.00
CA ASN A 16 -3.81 19.11 -24.08
C ASN A 16 -2.94 20.37 -23.85
N ALA A 17 -3.15 21.11 -22.75
CA ALA A 17 -2.40 22.33 -22.46
C ALA A 17 -0.88 22.09 -22.31
N LYS A 18 -0.50 20.91 -21.86
CA LYS A 18 0.91 20.49 -21.68
C LYS A 18 1.04 18.98 -21.96
N PRO A 19 2.26 18.49 -22.24
CA PRO A 19 2.48 17.08 -22.56
C PRO A 19 2.49 16.18 -21.30
N TYR A 20 1.44 16.21 -20.50
CA TYR A 20 1.31 15.51 -19.21
C TYR A 20 1.60 14.01 -19.31
N LYS A 21 1.10 13.37 -20.38
CA LYS A 21 1.31 11.93 -20.61
C LYS A 21 2.78 11.57 -20.79
N ALA A 22 3.52 12.40 -21.52
CA ALA A 22 4.95 12.21 -21.72
C ALA A 22 5.73 12.42 -20.42
N TRP A 23 5.36 13.44 -19.64
CA TRP A 23 5.96 13.70 -18.33
C TRP A 23 5.73 12.56 -17.35
N ILE A 24 4.50 12.09 -17.22
CA ILE A 24 4.19 10.95 -16.35
C ILE A 24 4.99 9.72 -16.77
N LYS A 25 5.07 9.43 -18.08
CA LYS A 25 5.82 8.29 -18.58
C LYS A 25 7.32 8.38 -18.27
N SER A 26 7.90 9.58 -18.26
CA SER A 26 9.34 9.77 -18.00
C SER A 26 9.72 9.65 -16.52
N VAL A 27 8.79 9.91 -15.60
CA VAL A 27 9.09 9.95 -14.16
C VAL A 27 8.50 8.79 -13.37
N ARG A 28 7.50 8.11 -13.92
CA ARG A 28 6.79 7.02 -13.24
C ARG A 28 7.50 5.69 -13.46
N ILE A 29 7.85 5.04 -12.37
CA ILE A 29 8.33 3.66 -12.34
C ILE A 29 7.23 2.84 -11.68
N LYS A 30 6.78 1.76 -12.31
CA LYS A 30 5.83 0.84 -11.70
C LYS A 30 6.55 -0.37 -11.13
N LEU A 31 6.30 -0.69 -9.88
CA LEU A 31 6.96 -1.79 -9.19
C LEU A 31 6.76 -3.13 -9.90
N ASN A 32 5.57 -3.41 -10.38
CA ASN A 32 5.23 -4.64 -11.08
C ASN A 32 5.87 -4.78 -12.49
N GLU A 33 6.33 -3.68 -13.09
CA GLU A 33 7.03 -3.69 -14.38
C GLU A 33 8.53 -3.98 -14.26
N ILE A 34 9.07 -3.96 -13.03
CA ILE A 34 10.47 -4.29 -12.76
C ILE A 34 10.67 -5.79 -12.90
N LYS A 35 11.37 -6.21 -13.96
CA LYS A 35 11.70 -7.59 -14.21
C LYS A 35 12.93 -8.00 -13.41
N LEU A 36 12.83 -9.10 -12.70
CA LEU A 36 13.95 -9.74 -12.01
C LEU A 36 14.21 -11.11 -12.63
N SER A 37 15.47 -11.53 -12.62
CA SER A 37 15.81 -12.89 -12.97
C SER A 37 15.35 -13.86 -11.87
N GLU A 38 15.12 -15.12 -12.24
CA GLU A 38 14.74 -16.15 -11.26
C GLU A 38 15.80 -16.33 -10.17
N SER A 39 17.07 -16.18 -10.50
CA SER A 39 18.17 -16.22 -9.53
C SER A 39 18.09 -15.08 -8.51
N GLN A 40 17.73 -13.87 -8.93
CA GLN A 40 17.55 -12.73 -8.02
C GLN A 40 16.34 -12.92 -7.12
N LEU A 41 15.25 -13.47 -7.63
CA LEU A 41 14.06 -13.81 -6.84
C LEU A 41 14.39 -14.87 -5.79
N ALA A 42 15.07 -15.94 -6.19
CA ALA A 42 15.47 -17.03 -5.29
C ALA A 42 16.39 -16.54 -4.17
N GLN A 43 17.41 -15.73 -4.50
CA GLN A 43 18.33 -15.16 -3.49
C GLN A 43 17.61 -14.26 -2.48
N ASN A 44 16.61 -13.48 -2.93
CA ASN A 44 15.87 -12.63 -2.01
C ASN A 44 14.89 -13.42 -1.13
N ARG A 45 14.25 -14.45 -1.68
CA ARG A 45 13.40 -15.36 -0.89
C ARG A 45 14.20 -16.06 0.21
N LEU A 46 15.44 -16.48 -0.09
CA LEU A 46 16.33 -17.09 0.91
C LEU A 46 16.71 -16.11 2.03
N LYS A 47 16.88 -14.83 1.73
CA LYS A 47 17.17 -13.81 2.75
C LYS A 47 15.98 -13.52 3.68
N ASP A 48 14.78 -13.64 3.16
CA ASP A 48 13.54 -13.36 3.89
C ASP A 48 12.96 -14.62 4.57
N THR A 49 13.49 -15.81 4.24
CA THR A 49 13.12 -17.05 4.92
C THR A 49 14.08 -17.26 6.11
N PRO A 50 13.58 -17.50 7.33
CA PRO A 50 14.45 -17.88 8.45
C PRO A 50 15.32 -19.06 8.05
N ALA A 51 16.61 -18.99 8.37
CA ALA A 51 17.57 -20.03 8.04
C ALA A 51 16.99 -21.42 8.39
N GLN A 52 16.87 -22.27 7.37
CA GLN A 52 16.44 -23.65 7.54
C GLN A 52 17.56 -24.44 8.23
N GLY A 53 17.73 -24.24 9.49
CA GLY A 53 18.82 -24.95 10.20
C GLY A 53 18.50 -25.25 11.64
N GLU A 54 17.60 -24.55 12.23
CA GLU A 54 17.31 -24.80 13.64
C GLU A 54 15.84 -24.48 13.93
N LYS A 55 15.15 -25.49 14.39
CA LYS A 55 13.86 -25.54 15.07
C LYS A 55 12.70 -26.05 14.23
N ALA A 56 11.97 -26.92 14.90
CA ALA A 56 10.64 -27.35 14.49
C ALA A 56 9.88 -26.17 13.86
N ALA A 57 9.38 -26.39 12.66
CA ALA A 57 8.65 -25.35 11.94
C ALA A 57 7.59 -24.77 12.87
N ILE A 58 7.72 -23.50 13.19
CA ILE A 58 6.73 -22.76 14.00
C ILE A 58 5.37 -22.99 13.37
N SER A 59 4.44 -23.54 14.13
CA SER A 59 3.11 -23.86 13.62
C SER A 59 2.40 -22.58 13.17
N LEU A 60 1.42 -22.72 12.27
CA LEU A 60 0.59 -21.59 11.86
C LEU A 60 -0.12 -20.96 13.08
N LEU A 61 -0.56 -21.81 14.01
CA LEU A 61 -1.22 -21.37 15.24
C LEU A 61 -0.28 -20.51 16.11
N ASP A 62 0.96 -20.94 16.30
CA ASP A 62 1.93 -20.16 17.08
C ASP A 62 2.21 -18.80 16.44
N ARG A 63 2.29 -18.75 15.11
CA ARG A 63 2.43 -17.48 14.39
C ARG A 63 1.21 -16.57 14.54
N GLN A 64 0.01 -17.13 14.43
CA GLN A 64 -1.23 -16.38 14.65
C GLN A 64 -1.28 -15.81 16.06
N GLN A 65 -0.94 -16.61 17.07
CA GLN A 65 -0.89 -16.17 18.46
C GLN A 65 0.19 -15.11 18.70
N ALA A 66 1.36 -15.25 18.11
CA ALA A 66 2.43 -14.27 18.20
C ALA A 66 2.03 -12.90 17.63
N PHE A 67 1.22 -12.87 16.57
CA PHE A 67 0.65 -11.66 16.00
C PHE A 67 -0.66 -11.19 16.67
N GLY A 68 -1.13 -11.92 17.67
CA GLY A 68 -2.31 -11.55 18.44
C GLY A 68 -3.65 -11.83 17.76
N TYR A 69 -3.66 -12.67 16.72
CA TYR A 69 -4.93 -13.10 16.10
C TYR A 69 -5.69 -14.04 17.01
N THR A 70 -6.97 -13.74 17.21
CA THR A 70 -7.93 -14.61 17.90
C THR A 70 -8.67 -15.48 16.89
N GLN A 71 -9.36 -16.51 17.38
CA GLN A 71 -10.25 -17.32 16.55
C GLN A 71 -11.41 -16.49 15.98
N GLU A 72 -11.83 -15.48 16.71
CA GLU A 72 -12.87 -14.54 16.29
C GLU A 72 -12.38 -13.69 15.12
N ASP A 73 -11.15 -13.15 15.19
CA ASP A 73 -10.56 -12.40 14.10
C ASP A 73 -10.47 -13.23 12.82
N LEU A 74 -10.06 -14.48 12.94
CA LEU A 74 -9.94 -15.38 11.79
C LEU A 74 -11.30 -15.71 11.17
N LYS A 75 -12.29 -16.05 12.01
CA LYS A 75 -13.59 -16.57 11.54
C LYS A 75 -14.52 -15.46 11.07
N PHE A 76 -14.60 -14.36 11.82
CA PHE A 76 -15.62 -13.33 11.59
C PHE A 76 -15.08 -12.10 10.86
N LEU A 77 -13.76 -11.86 10.87
CA LEU A 77 -13.17 -10.74 10.17
C LEU A 77 -12.44 -11.18 8.90
N MET A 78 -11.48 -12.08 9.02
CA MET A 78 -10.64 -12.45 7.88
C MET A 78 -11.32 -13.39 6.89
N ALA A 79 -12.08 -14.37 7.36
CA ALA A 79 -12.73 -15.34 6.48
C ALA A 79 -13.75 -14.72 5.50
N PRO A 80 -14.66 -13.82 5.91
CA PRO A 80 -15.55 -13.13 4.98
C PRO A 80 -14.77 -12.33 3.92
N MET A 81 -13.73 -11.61 4.32
CA MET A 81 -12.89 -10.84 3.39
C MET A 81 -12.18 -11.73 2.37
N ALA A 82 -11.68 -12.88 2.81
CA ALA A 82 -10.95 -13.81 1.94
C ALA A 82 -11.86 -14.60 0.99
N VAL A 83 -13.06 -14.97 1.43
CA VAL A 83 -13.97 -15.87 0.69
C VAL A 83 -14.95 -15.09 -0.17
N LEU A 84 -15.52 -14.02 0.38
CA LEU A 84 -16.60 -13.26 -0.26
C LEU A 84 -16.11 -11.96 -0.89
N ALA A 85 -14.86 -11.55 -0.62
CA ALA A 85 -14.31 -10.24 -1.00
C ALA A 85 -15.17 -9.07 -0.45
N GLU A 86 -15.81 -9.28 0.70
CA GLU A 86 -16.65 -8.30 1.38
C GLU A 86 -15.98 -7.85 2.67
N GLU A 87 -16.23 -6.61 3.05
CA GLU A 87 -15.79 -6.12 4.35
C GLU A 87 -16.59 -6.81 5.46
N ALA A 88 -15.90 -7.23 6.51
CA ALA A 88 -16.55 -7.89 7.64
C ALA A 88 -17.48 -6.94 8.38
N THR A 89 -18.70 -7.39 8.67
CA THR A 89 -19.66 -6.66 9.50
C THR A 89 -19.31 -6.88 10.96
N GLY A 90 -19.18 -5.80 11.73
CA GLY A 90 -18.84 -5.90 13.14
C GLY A 90 -18.90 -4.57 13.87
N SER A 91 -18.66 -4.61 15.18
CA SER A 91 -18.51 -3.43 16.01
C SER A 91 -17.10 -2.87 15.91
N MET A 92 -16.97 -1.57 15.78
CA MET A 92 -15.67 -0.88 15.77
C MET A 92 -15.16 -0.54 17.18
N GLY A 93 -16.00 -0.64 18.19
CA GLY A 93 -15.65 -0.44 19.58
C GLY A 93 -14.84 -1.62 20.13
N ASN A 94 -14.05 -1.34 21.15
CA ASN A 94 -13.34 -2.38 21.89
C ASN A 94 -13.37 -2.04 23.39
N ASP A 95 -14.11 -2.82 24.14
CA ASP A 95 -14.29 -2.66 25.59
C ASP A 95 -13.15 -3.31 26.40
N SER A 96 -12.18 -3.92 25.74
CA SER A 96 -11.02 -4.49 26.43
C SER A 96 -10.21 -3.40 27.11
N PRO A 97 -9.71 -3.62 28.34
CA PRO A 97 -8.81 -2.69 29.01
C PRO A 97 -7.61 -2.33 28.14
N LEU A 98 -7.14 -1.10 28.28
CA LEU A 98 -5.93 -0.64 27.56
C LEU A 98 -4.77 -1.61 27.82
N ALA A 99 -3.98 -1.90 26.78
CA ALA A 99 -2.84 -2.81 26.89
C ALA A 99 -1.84 -2.38 27.96
N VAL A 100 -1.61 -1.07 28.14
CA VAL A 100 -0.76 -0.48 29.17
C VAL A 100 -1.21 -0.80 30.61
N MET A 101 -2.49 -1.11 30.82
CA MET A 101 -3.05 -1.49 32.11
C MET A 101 -3.16 -3.02 32.28
N SER A 102 -2.74 -3.80 31.30
CA SER A 102 -2.84 -5.25 31.32
C SER A 102 -1.54 -5.88 31.82
N ASN A 103 -1.67 -6.90 32.68
CA ASN A 103 -0.55 -7.75 33.09
C ASN A 103 -0.24 -8.86 32.06
N LYS A 104 -1.02 -8.95 30.98
CA LYS A 104 -0.81 -9.94 29.92
C LYS A 104 0.05 -9.35 28.81
N LEU A 105 0.89 -10.20 28.22
CA LEU A 105 1.63 -9.84 27.03
C LEU A 105 0.64 -9.48 25.90
N LYS A 106 0.82 -8.29 25.32
CA LYS A 106 0.01 -7.78 24.21
C LYS A 106 0.90 -7.41 23.03
N PRO A 107 0.46 -7.60 21.77
CA PRO A 107 1.15 -7.08 20.61
C PRO A 107 1.32 -5.56 20.67
N LEU A 108 2.39 -5.05 20.08
CA LEU A 108 2.75 -3.63 20.14
C LEU A 108 1.61 -2.69 19.69
N TYR A 109 0.92 -3.03 18.62
CA TYR A 109 -0.17 -2.17 18.10
C TYR A 109 -1.39 -2.08 19.02
N ASN A 110 -1.59 -3.01 19.97
CA ASN A 110 -2.65 -2.89 20.97
C ASN A 110 -2.42 -1.72 21.95
N TYR A 111 -1.18 -1.24 22.09
CA TYR A 111 -0.88 -0.06 22.91
C TYR A 111 -1.33 1.25 22.26
N PHE A 112 -1.58 1.24 20.95
CA PHE A 112 -2.05 2.38 20.18
C PHE A 112 -3.51 2.26 19.74
N LYS A 113 -4.22 1.25 20.24
CA LYS A 113 -5.62 0.98 19.88
C LYS A 113 -6.55 2.01 20.49
N GLN A 114 -7.42 2.57 19.68
CA GLN A 114 -8.47 3.47 20.12
C GLN A 114 -9.67 2.67 20.68
N LEU A 115 -10.34 3.21 21.70
CA LEU A 115 -11.50 2.57 22.34
C LEU A 115 -12.84 3.19 21.92
N PHE A 116 -12.89 3.97 20.88
CA PHE A 116 -14.12 4.57 20.38
C PHE A 116 -14.49 4.06 19.00
N ALA A 117 -15.77 4.02 18.70
CA ALA A 117 -16.25 3.67 17.38
C ALA A 117 -15.98 4.77 16.37
N GLN A 118 -15.61 4.38 15.16
CA GLN A 118 -15.40 5.28 14.04
C GLN A 118 -16.36 4.94 12.90
N VAL A 119 -16.59 5.87 11.99
CA VAL A 119 -17.40 5.63 10.80
C VAL A 119 -16.64 4.69 9.87
N THR A 120 -17.25 3.55 9.50
CA THR A 120 -16.67 2.56 8.57
C THR A 120 -16.80 3.01 7.13
N ASN A 121 -17.90 3.67 6.77
CA ASN A 121 -18.20 4.15 5.44
C ASN A 121 -18.33 5.67 5.44
N PRO A 122 -17.25 6.43 5.23
CA PRO A 122 -17.35 7.87 5.06
C PRO A 122 -18.23 8.19 3.83
N PRO A 123 -18.97 9.30 3.81
CA PRO A 123 -19.87 9.65 2.72
C PRO A 123 -19.07 10.06 1.48
N ILE A 124 -18.67 9.08 0.67
CA ILE A 124 -17.97 9.23 -0.60
C ILE A 124 -18.93 8.80 -1.71
N ASP A 125 -19.09 9.62 -2.72
CA ASP A 125 -19.91 9.27 -3.88
C ASP A 125 -19.18 8.24 -4.77
N PRO A 126 -19.92 7.37 -5.50
CA PRO A 126 -19.32 6.31 -6.32
C PRO A 126 -18.37 6.83 -7.42
N ILE A 127 -18.52 8.07 -7.86
CA ILE A 127 -17.66 8.64 -8.91
C ILE A 127 -16.27 8.94 -8.37
N ARG A 128 -16.16 9.39 -7.11
CA ARG A 128 -14.90 9.71 -6.46
C ARG A 128 -14.26 8.51 -5.79
N GLU A 129 -15.02 7.44 -5.57
CA GLU A 129 -14.57 6.26 -4.83
C GLU A 129 -13.26 5.70 -5.40
N ALA A 130 -13.16 5.53 -6.70
CA ALA A 130 -11.96 5.00 -7.35
C ALA A 130 -10.70 5.84 -7.09
N MET A 131 -10.84 7.14 -6.91
CA MET A 131 -9.73 8.05 -6.63
C MET A 131 -9.44 8.16 -5.13
N VAL A 132 -10.47 8.29 -4.31
CA VAL A 132 -10.34 8.52 -2.86
C VAL A 132 -10.00 7.24 -2.12
N MET A 133 -10.54 6.10 -2.57
CA MET A 133 -10.31 4.77 -1.99
C MET A 133 -9.17 4.01 -2.68
N SER A 134 -8.43 4.64 -3.58
CA SER A 134 -7.31 4.02 -4.27
C SER A 134 -6.21 3.62 -3.27
N LEU A 135 -5.77 2.38 -3.37
CA LEU A 135 -4.63 1.85 -2.60
C LEU A 135 -3.27 2.17 -3.24
N VAL A 136 -3.28 2.78 -4.43
CA VAL A 136 -2.05 3.15 -5.14
C VAL A 136 -1.25 4.16 -4.33
N SER A 137 -0.01 3.83 -4.08
CA SER A 137 0.93 4.68 -3.33
C SER A 137 2.08 5.12 -4.22
N PHE A 138 2.53 6.36 -4.04
CA PHE A 138 3.69 6.90 -4.74
C PHE A 138 4.82 7.15 -3.77
N ILE A 139 5.93 6.44 -3.98
CA ILE A 139 7.14 6.51 -3.15
C ILE A 139 8.20 7.32 -3.88
N GLY A 140 8.92 8.16 -3.15
CA GLY A 140 9.99 9.00 -3.67
C GLY A 140 9.79 10.48 -3.38
N PRO A 141 10.69 11.34 -3.86
CA PRO A 141 10.65 12.76 -3.61
C PRO A 141 9.34 13.37 -4.10
N LYS A 142 8.78 14.29 -3.32
CA LYS A 142 7.59 15.04 -3.72
C LYS A 142 8.03 16.33 -4.43
N PRO A 143 7.55 16.59 -5.65
CA PRO A 143 7.80 17.87 -6.30
C PRO A 143 7.10 19.00 -5.55
N ASN A 144 7.60 20.22 -5.71
CA ASN A 144 6.90 21.39 -5.22
C ASN A 144 5.64 21.64 -6.06
N LEU A 145 4.47 21.49 -5.46
CA LEU A 145 3.19 21.66 -6.15
C LEU A 145 2.93 23.11 -6.58
N LEU A 146 3.60 24.07 -5.96
CA LEU A 146 3.45 25.50 -6.29
C LEU A 146 4.39 25.92 -7.41
N ASP A 147 5.37 25.10 -7.77
CA ASP A 147 6.29 25.35 -8.89
C ASP A 147 5.75 24.68 -10.16
N THR A 148 4.90 25.39 -10.86
CA THR A 148 4.29 24.92 -12.13
C THR A 148 5.28 24.89 -13.30
N ASN A 149 6.46 25.48 -13.15
CA ASN A 149 7.48 25.56 -14.19
C ASN A 149 8.58 24.48 -14.05
N ASN A 150 8.49 23.63 -13.04
CA ASN A 150 9.43 22.53 -12.86
C ASN A 150 9.26 21.48 -13.96
N VAL A 151 10.12 21.57 -14.97
CA VAL A 151 10.10 20.67 -16.14
C VAL A 151 10.81 19.33 -15.91
N ASN A 152 11.50 19.16 -14.78
CA ASN A 152 12.23 17.95 -14.43
C ASN A 152 11.78 17.40 -13.07
N PRO A 153 10.52 16.92 -12.95
CA PRO A 153 10.09 16.33 -11.70
C PRO A 153 10.90 15.06 -11.38
N PRO A 154 11.16 14.80 -10.09
CA PRO A 154 11.89 13.61 -9.68
C PRO A 154 11.13 12.34 -10.04
N MET A 155 11.88 11.26 -10.32
CA MET A 155 11.28 9.94 -10.55
C MET A 155 10.55 9.47 -9.29
N ARG A 156 9.41 8.80 -9.49
CA ARG A 156 8.59 8.24 -8.41
C ARG A 156 8.21 6.81 -8.72
N LEU A 157 8.23 6.01 -7.68
CA LEU A 157 7.79 4.63 -7.74
C LEU A 157 6.30 4.53 -7.43
N GLU A 158 5.55 3.98 -8.36
CA GLU A 158 4.14 3.61 -8.17
C GLU A 158 4.04 2.19 -7.67
N VAL A 159 3.36 2.03 -6.56
CA VAL A 159 3.06 0.75 -5.92
C VAL A 159 1.55 0.58 -5.92
N SER A 160 1.04 -0.50 -6.48
CA SER A 160 -0.39 -0.73 -6.66
C SER A 160 -1.16 -0.92 -5.36
N GLN A 161 -0.46 -1.36 -4.31
CA GLN A 161 -1.03 -1.58 -2.98
C GLN A 161 0.05 -1.44 -1.90
N PRO A 162 -0.32 -1.07 -0.65
CA PRO A 162 0.65 -0.84 0.42
C PRO A 162 1.24 -2.12 1.02
N VAL A 163 0.61 -3.28 0.79
CA VAL A 163 1.09 -4.57 1.27
C VAL A 163 1.99 -5.19 0.21
N LEU A 164 3.25 -5.41 0.53
CA LEU A 164 4.27 -5.92 -0.38
C LEU A 164 4.62 -7.37 -0.04
N GLY A 165 4.63 -8.22 -1.04
CA GLY A 165 5.13 -9.59 -0.92
C GLY A 165 6.66 -9.67 -1.04
N PHE A 166 7.22 -10.86 -0.88
CA PHE A 166 8.66 -11.10 -1.00
C PHE A 166 9.22 -10.70 -2.37
N ASP A 167 8.47 -10.98 -3.43
CA ASP A 167 8.88 -10.64 -4.80
C ASP A 167 8.89 -9.12 -5.02
N ASP A 168 7.96 -8.39 -4.41
CA ASP A 168 7.92 -6.93 -4.45
C ASP A 168 9.08 -6.32 -3.68
N MET A 169 9.42 -6.88 -2.54
CA MET A 169 10.62 -6.50 -1.78
C MET A 169 11.90 -6.78 -2.57
N ALA A 170 11.96 -7.90 -3.30
CA ALA A 170 13.07 -8.18 -4.19
C ALA A 170 13.19 -7.15 -5.32
N ARG A 171 12.08 -6.73 -5.91
CA ARG A 171 12.05 -5.66 -6.92
C ARG A 171 12.56 -4.34 -6.34
N LEU A 172 12.12 -3.98 -5.13
CA LEU A 172 12.58 -2.76 -4.45
C LEU A 172 14.08 -2.76 -4.21
N ARG A 173 14.64 -3.86 -3.71
CA ARG A 173 16.10 -3.98 -3.48
C ARG A 173 16.91 -3.84 -4.76
N ASN A 174 16.35 -4.22 -5.90
CA ASN A 174 17.02 -4.18 -7.20
C ASN A 174 16.62 -2.98 -8.07
N ILE A 175 15.85 -2.05 -7.56
CA ILE A 175 15.33 -0.90 -8.33
C ILE A 175 16.45 -0.03 -8.92
N SER A 176 17.56 0.09 -8.21
CA SER A 176 18.74 0.83 -8.68
C SER A 176 19.31 0.27 -9.98
N LEU A 177 19.34 -1.05 -10.12
CA LEU A 177 19.79 -1.70 -11.35
C LEU A 177 18.84 -1.42 -12.51
N HIS A 178 17.55 -1.49 -12.27
CA HIS A 178 16.51 -1.23 -13.28
C HIS A 178 16.54 0.22 -13.77
N THR A 179 16.82 1.16 -12.89
CA THR A 179 16.81 2.60 -13.20
C THR A 179 18.17 3.17 -13.57
N GLY A 180 19.21 2.33 -13.71
CA GLY A 180 20.57 2.79 -13.98
C GLY A 180 21.12 3.72 -12.88
N GLY A 181 20.78 3.45 -11.62
CA GLY A 181 21.21 4.24 -10.46
C GLY A 181 20.45 5.54 -10.20
N LYS A 182 19.47 5.88 -11.04
CA LYS A 182 18.69 7.12 -10.87
C LYS A 182 17.74 7.08 -9.68
N PHE A 183 17.26 5.91 -9.34
CA PHE A 183 16.45 5.68 -8.14
C PHE A 183 17.16 4.63 -7.27
N LYS A 184 17.33 4.93 -5.97
CA LYS A 184 18.04 4.05 -5.04
C LYS A 184 17.10 3.68 -3.89
N SER A 185 17.17 2.42 -3.48
CA SER A 185 16.61 1.90 -2.24
C SER A 185 17.75 1.75 -1.23
N TYR A 186 17.51 2.15 -0.01
CA TYR A 186 18.44 2.02 1.11
C TYR A 186 17.88 1.01 2.12
#